data_207b4dfadc4b50c059af6914a19f40c1
#
_entry.id   207b4dfadc4b50c059af6914a19f40c1
#
_cell.length_a   1.000
_cell.length_b   1.000
_cell.length_c   1.000
_cell.angle_alpha   90.00
_cell.angle_beta   90.00
_cell.angle_gamma   90.00
#
_symmetry.space_group_name_H-M   'P 1'
#
loop_
_entity.id
_entity.type
_entity.pdbx_description
1 polymer ?
#
loop_
_entity_poly.entity_id
_entity_poly.type
_entity_poly.pdbx_seq_one_letter_code
_entity_poly.pdbx_strand_id
1 'polypeptide(L)'
;MRIIDSCAQCLYERQANITDNKEYLARIKKLLVERDENDTAPYMVYQFNKVYEEYFGKKASFQEVKKQYNDLVLSMEDSIRREIVKAKDPLAKAFLYARVGNYIDFGAMNSVDEKTFIALLDDVRLSDDDEKTYASFISQCESAERFLLITDNC
;
A
#
# COMPACT_ATOMS: atom_id res chain seq x y z
N MET A 1 15.05 5.22 -3.36
CA MET A 1 15.47 4.06 -2.50
C MET A 1 15.97 2.99 -3.43
N ARG A 2 17.23 2.59 -3.29
CA ARG A 2 17.86 1.55 -4.13
C ARG A 2 17.19 0.20 -3.90
N ILE A 3 17.13 -0.61 -4.95
CA ILE A 3 16.61 -1.99 -4.87
C ILE A 3 17.73 -2.90 -4.38
N ILE A 4 17.61 -3.39 -3.17
CA ILE A 4 18.47 -4.45 -2.63
C ILE A 4 17.99 -5.82 -3.10
N ASP A 5 18.79 -6.86 -2.94
CA ASP A 5 18.48 -8.19 -3.49
C ASP A 5 17.19 -8.79 -2.93
N SER A 6 16.87 -8.56 -1.65
CA SER A 6 15.58 -8.98 -1.09
C SER A 6 14.38 -8.27 -1.72
N CYS A 7 14.52 -6.98 -2.08
CA CYS A 7 13.49 -6.27 -2.84
C CYS A 7 13.34 -6.83 -4.25
N ALA A 8 14.46 -7.13 -4.93
CA ALA A 8 14.44 -7.73 -6.26
C ALA A 8 13.76 -9.10 -6.25
N GLN A 9 14.06 -9.93 -5.25
CA GLN A 9 13.41 -11.23 -5.06
C GLN A 9 11.90 -11.07 -4.84
N CYS A 10 11.48 -10.17 -3.95
CA CYS A 10 10.07 -9.88 -3.70
C CYS A 10 9.34 -9.40 -4.97
N LEU A 11 9.97 -8.51 -5.76
CA LEU A 11 9.41 -8.03 -7.03
C LEU A 11 9.25 -9.18 -8.05
N TYR A 12 10.21 -10.10 -8.11
CA TYR A 12 10.11 -11.29 -8.97
C TYR A 12 8.98 -12.22 -8.54
N GLU A 13 8.89 -12.54 -7.25
CA GLU A 13 7.86 -13.44 -6.70
C GLU A 13 6.44 -12.92 -6.97
N ARG A 14 6.25 -11.60 -6.90
CA ARG A 14 4.96 -10.99 -7.28
C ARG A 14 4.60 -11.25 -8.74
N GLN A 15 5.55 -11.19 -9.65
CA GLN A 15 5.29 -11.51 -11.06
C GLN A 15 5.03 -13.01 -11.26
N ALA A 16 5.71 -13.87 -10.53
CA ALA A 16 5.47 -15.31 -10.55
C ALA A 16 4.10 -15.70 -9.99
N ASN A 17 3.52 -14.90 -9.10
CA ASN A 17 2.15 -15.10 -8.61
C ASN A 17 1.06 -14.67 -9.63
N ILE A 18 1.42 -13.83 -10.61
CA ILE A 18 0.47 -13.38 -11.66
C ILE A 18 0.37 -14.41 -12.79
N THR A 19 1.49 -15.09 -13.11
CA THR A 19 1.56 -16.00 -14.26
C THR A 19 2.66 -17.02 -14.11
N ASP A 20 2.48 -18.19 -14.71
CA ASP A 20 3.49 -19.26 -14.84
C ASP A 20 4.23 -19.24 -16.21
N ASN A 21 4.02 -18.21 -17.02
CA ASN A 21 4.69 -18.05 -18.30
C ASN A 21 6.19 -17.90 -18.12
N LYS A 22 6.93 -18.94 -18.49
CA LYS A 22 8.39 -19.04 -18.28
C LYS A 22 9.18 -18.00 -19.05
N GLU A 23 8.77 -17.65 -20.26
CA GLU A 23 9.46 -16.66 -21.09
C GLU A 23 9.30 -15.26 -20.50
N TYR A 24 8.09 -14.91 -20.08
CA TYR A 24 7.81 -13.67 -19.35
C TYR A 24 8.66 -13.58 -18.09
N LEU A 25 8.62 -14.62 -17.23
CA LEU A 25 9.37 -14.63 -15.98
C LEU A 25 10.88 -14.56 -16.19
N ALA A 26 11.40 -15.20 -17.24
CA ALA A 26 12.81 -15.07 -17.62
C ALA A 26 13.16 -13.63 -18.02
N ARG A 27 12.27 -12.94 -18.76
CA ARG A 27 12.44 -11.53 -19.12
C ARG A 27 12.44 -10.61 -17.91
N ILE A 28 11.52 -10.83 -16.95
CA ILE A 28 11.47 -10.10 -15.67
C ILE A 28 12.76 -10.31 -14.88
N LYS A 29 13.21 -11.57 -14.76
CA LYS A 29 14.46 -11.89 -14.06
C LYS A 29 15.65 -11.18 -14.69
N LYS A 30 15.72 -11.15 -16.01
CA LYS A 30 16.77 -10.43 -16.74
C LYS A 30 16.78 -8.94 -16.40
N LEU A 31 15.63 -8.27 -16.43
CA LEU A 31 15.51 -6.86 -16.04
C LEU A 31 16.01 -6.61 -14.61
N LEU A 32 15.69 -7.49 -13.66
CA LEU A 32 16.13 -7.36 -12.27
C LEU A 32 17.66 -7.57 -12.12
N VAL A 33 18.26 -8.45 -12.92
CA VAL A 33 19.71 -8.67 -12.90
C VAL A 33 20.47 -7.50 -13.55
N GLU A 34 19.94 -6.95 -14.63
CA GLU A 34 20.53 -5.87 -15.42
C GLU A 34 20.17 -4.47 -14.88
N ARG A 35 19.46 -4.38 -13.74
CA ARG A 35 19.04 -3.10 -13.16
C ARG A 35 20.23 -2.19 -12.84
N ASP A 36 20.05 -0.89 -13.04
CA ASP A 36 21.02 0.12 -12.60
C ASP A 36 20.99 0.27 -11.05
N GLU A 37 22.12 0.65 -10.49
CA GLU A 37 22.23 0.86 -9.02
C GLU A 37 21.31 1.95 -8.48
N ASN A 38 20.84 2.86 -9.34
CA ASN A 38 19.92 3.94 -9.00
C ASN A 38 18.45 3.61 -9.31
N ASP A 39 18.18 2.44 -9.92
CA ASP A 39 16.82 2.05 -10.22
C ASP A 39 15.99 1.90 -8.93
N THR A 40 14.74 2.34 -9.02
CA THR A 40 13.79 2.29 -7.91
C THR A 40 12.73 1.21 -8.13
N ALA A 41 12.12 0.70 -7.07
CA ALA A 41 11.06 -0.28 -7.18
C ALA A 41 9.88 0.19 -8.08
N PRO A 42 9.38 1.44 -7.98
CA PRO A 42 8.36 1.94 -8.91
C PRO A 42 8.80 1.94 -10.37
N TYR A 43 10.07 2.27 -10.64
CA TYR A 43 10.59 2.24 -12.01
C TYR A 43 10.64 0.81 -12.55
N MET A 44 11.10 -0.15 -11.75
CA MET A 44 11.11 -1.56 -12.17
C MET A 44 9.69 -2.09 -12.41
N VAL A 45 8.73 -1.74 -11.57
CA VAL A 45 7.32 -2.11 -11.79
C VAL A 45 6.79 -1.50 -13.10
N TYR A 46 7.15 -0.26 -13.42
CA TYR A 46 6.82 0.34 -14.71
C TYR A 46 7.41 -0.46 -15.90
N GLN A 47 8.66 -0.91 -15.80
CA GLN A 47 9.27 -1.76 -16.82
C GLN A 47 8.57 -3.13 -16.93
N PHE A 48 8.21 -3.74 -15.79
CA PHE A 48 7.46 -5.00 -15.79
C PHE A 48 6.09 -4.86 -16.46
N ASN A 49 5.39 -3.76 -16.24
CA ASN A 49 4.11 -3.50 -16.87
C ASN A 49 4.24 -3.40 -18.40
N LYS A 50 5.33 -2.84 -18.93
CA LYS A 50 5.60 -2.83 -20.37
C LYS A 50 5.80 -4.25 -20.89
N VAL A 51 6.63 -5.05 -20.22
CA VAL A 51 6.86 -6.46 -20.61
C VAL A 51 5.56 -7.25 -20.52
N TYR A 52 4.75 -7.01 -19.49
CA TYR A 52 3.45 -7.65 -19.35
C TYR A 52 2.52 -7.33 -20.53
N GLU A 53 2.47 -6.07 -20.95
CA GLU A 53 1.69 -5.64 -22.11
C GLU A 53 2.18 -6.30 -23.42
N GLU A 54 3.50 -6.44 -23.59
CA GLU A 54 4.10 -7.11 -24.75
C GLU A 54 3.70 -8.61 -24.82
N TYR A 55 3.67 -9.31 -23.70
CA TYR A 55 3.36 -10.75 -23.65
C TYR A 55 1.87 -11.07 -23.67
N PHE A 56 1.05 -10.23 -23.05
CA PHE A 56 -0.37 -10.53 -22.81
C PHE A 56 -1.32 -9.62 -23.55
N GLY A 57 -0.82 -8.63 -24.32
CA GLY A 57 -1.62 -7.73 -25.16
C GLY A 57 -2.57 -6.82 -24.38
N LYS A 58 -2.42 -6.70 -23.05
CA LYS A 58 -3.23 -5.86 -22.16
C LYS A 58 -2.40 -5.40 -20.99
N LYS A 59 -2.80 -4.26 -20.40
CA LYS A 59 -2.21 -3.79 -19.14
C LYS A 59 -2.73 -4.65 -17.98
N ALA A 60 -1.86 -4.92 -17.02
CA ALA A 60 -2.30 -5.46 -15.74
C ALA A 60 -3.29 -4.46 -15.10
N SER A 61 -4.45 -4.94 -14.67
CA SER A 61 -5.47 -4.10 -14.07
C SER A 61 -5.92 -4.70 -12.76
N PHE A 62 -5.97 -3.87 -11.73
CA PHE A 62 -6.51 -4.19 -10.41
C PHE A 62 -7.83 -3.45 -10.14
N GLN A 63 -8.49 -2.91 -11.18
CA GLN A 63 -9.68 -2.07 -11.03
C GLN A 63 -10.82 -2.76 -10.30
N GLU A 64 -11.11 -4.03 -10.63
CA GLU A 64 -12.20 -4.78 -9.98
C GLU A 64 -11.91 -5.01 -8.49
N VAL A 65 -10.66 -5.38 -8.18
CA VAL A 65 -10.22 -5.59 -6.81
C VAL A 65 -10.24 -4.28 -6.03
N LYS A 66 -9.74 -3.19 -6.60
CA LYS A 66 -9.81 -1.85 -6.00
C LYS A 66 -11.26 -1.44 -5.73
N LYS A 67 -12.15 -1.65 -6.70
CA LYS A 67 -13.58 -1.36 -6.53
C LYS A 67 -14.19 -2.15 -5.39
N GLN A 68 -13.93 -3.46 -5.31
CA GLN A 68 -14.45 -4.32 -4.25
C GLN A 68 -14.06 -3.81 -2.85
N TYR A 69 -12.78 -3.43 -2.66
CA TYR A 69 -12.33 -2.94 -1.36
C TYR A 69 -12.80 -1.51 -1.06
N ASN A 70 -12.91 -0.66 -2.07
CA ASN A 70 -13.54 0.65 -1.89
C ASN A 70 -15.00 0.49 -1.45
N ASP A 71 -15.77 -0.36 -2.10
CA ASP A 71 -17.16 -0.64 -1.73
C ASP A 71 -17.25 -1.21 -0.31
N LEU A 72 -16.33 -2.11 0.08
CA LEU A 72 -16.26 -2.64 1.44
C LEU A 72 -15.99 -1.53 2.46
N VAL A 73 -14.97 -0.70 2.27
CA VAL A 73 -14.63 0.38 3.22
C VAL A 73 -15.75 1.41 3.30
N LEU A 74 -16.36 1.77 2.16
CA LEU A 74 -17.52 2.68 2.13
C LEU A 74 -18.73 2.10 2.87
N SER A 75 -18.96 0.78 2.80
CA SER A 75 -20.03 0.14 3.58
C SER A 75 -19.82 0.24 5.10
N MET A 76 -18.58 0.43 5.54
CA MET A 76 -18.20 0.56 6.95
C MET A 76 -18.08 2.03 7.39
N GLU A 77 -18.26 3.02 6.50
CA GLU A 77 -17.97 4.43 6.77
C GLU A 77 -18.66 4.94 8.04
N ASP A 78 -19.95 4.69 8.20
CA ASP A 78 -20.71 5.15 9.39
C ASP A 78 -20.17 4.54 10.69
N SER A 79 -19.72 3.29 10.65
CA SER A 79 -19.13 2.64 11.82
C SER A 79 -17.77 3.24 12.16
N ILE A 80 -16.92 3.41 11.15
CA ILE A 80 -15.59 4.02 11.27
C ILE A 80 -15.71 5.44 11.84
N ARG A 81 -16.61 6.26 11.30
CA ARG A 81 -16.85 7.62 11.79
C ARG A 81 -17.31 7.66 13.26
N ARG A 82 -18.23 6.77 13.64
CA ARG A 82 -18.69 6.67 15.04
C ARG A 82 -17.55 6.32 15.99
N GLU A 83 -16.70 5.38 15.63
CA GLU A 83 -15.55 4.98 16.46
C GLU A 83 -14.50 6.10 16.57
N ILE A 84 -14.25 6.84 15.49
CA ILE A 84 -13.36 8.00 15.52
C ILE A 84 -13.91 9.07 16.47
N VAL A 85 -15.19 9.45 16.34
CA VAL A 85 -15.80 10.51 17.16
C VAL A 85 -15.87 10.14 18.64
N LYS A 86 -16.06 8.86 18.98
CA LYS A 86 -16.10 8.37 20.36
C LYS A 86 -14.71 8.22 21.00
N ALA A 87 -13.66 8.23 20.23
CA ALA A 87 -12.31 8.04 20.75
C ALA A 87 -11.90 9.21 21.66
N LYS A 88 -11.09 8.94 22.68
CA LYS A 88 -10.51 9.97 23.55
C LYS A 88 -9.74 11.02 22.77
N ASP A 89 -9.04 10.59 21.71
CA ASP A 89 -8.37 11.44 20.73
C ASP A 89 -8.85 11.01 19.33
N PRO A 90 -9.84 11.73 18.76
CA PRO A 90 -10.39 11.42 17.45
C PRO A 90 -9.36 11.50 16.31
N LEU A 91 -8.42 12.44 16.38
CA LEU A 91 -7.41 12.63 15.35
C LEU A 91 -6.38 11.49 15.37
N ALA A 92 -5.89 11.09 16.54
CA ALA A 92 -5.05 9.91 16.70
C ALA A 92 -5.75 8.65 16.17
N LYS A 93 -7.03 8.47 16.47
CA LYS A 93 -7.81 7.33 15.97
C LYS A 93 -7.96 7.36 14.43
N ALA A 94 -8.16 8.53 13.84
CA ALA A 94 -8.24 8.69 12.40
C ALA A 94 -6.90 8.34 11.72
N PHE A 95 -5.76 8.76 12.28
CA PHE A 95 -4.43 8.37 11.77
C PHE A 95 -4.19 6.86 11.86
N LEU A 96 -4.60 6.24 12.95
CA LEU A 96 -4.50 4.79 13.09
C LEU A 96 -5.32 4.06 12.02
N TYR A 97 -6.53 4.50 11.75
CA TYR A 97 -7.37 3.93 10.70
C TYR A 97 -6.81 4.17 9.30
N ALA A 98 -6.26 5.36 9.02
CA ALA A 98 -5.56 5.64 7.77
C ALA A 98 -4.34 4.71 7.57
N ARG A 99 -3.58 4.42 8.64
CA ARG A 99 -2.47 3.46 8.62
C ARG A 99 -2.95 2.05 8.29
N VAL A 100 -4.07 1.61 8.87
CA VAL A 100 -4.67 0.30 8.55
C VAL A 100 -5.17 0.27 7.11
N GLY A 101 -5.76 1.36 6.62
CA GLY A 101 -6.18 1.49 5.21
C GLY A 101 -5.02 1.23 4.24
N ASN A 102 -3.83 1.72 4.56
CA ASN A 102 -2.61 1.45 3.77
C ASN A 102 -2.17 -0.03 3.78
N TYR A 103 -2.70 -0.85 4.67
CA TYR A 103 -2.48 -2.30 4.67
C TYR A 103 -3.17 -2.99 3.47
N ILE A 104 -4.18 -2.34 2.86
CA ILE A 104 -4.85 -2.81 1.65
C ILE A 104 -3.98 -2.46 0.42
N ASP A 105 -2.72 -2.84 0.45
CA ASP A 105 -1.84 -2.70 -0.71
C ASP A 105 -1.71 -4.05 -1.42
N PHE A 106 -2.49 -4.24 -2.49
CA PHE A 106 -2.42 -5.42 -3.36
C PHE A 106 -1.07 -5.54 -4.09
N GLY A 107 -0.31 -4.46 -4.17
CA GLY A 107 1.07 -4.50 -4.62
C GLY A 107 1.99 -5.16 -3.61
N ALA A 108 1.67 -5.12 -2.32
CA ALA A 108 2.51 -5.60 -1.22
C ALA A 108 2.05 -6.94 -0.62
N MET A 109 0.76 -7.30 -0.74
CA MET A 109 0.17 -8.49 -0.10
C MET A 109 -0.47 -9.41 -1.13
N ASN A 110 -0.26 -10.71 -0.97
CA ASN A 110 -0.82 -11.74 -1.88
C ASN A 110 -2.34 -11.91 -1.71
N SER A 111 -2.88 -11.54 -0.56
CA SER A 111 -4.32 -11.49 -0.29
C SER A 111 -4.58 -10.69 0.99
N VAL A 112 -5.61 -9.87 0.98
CA VAL A 112 -6.17 -9.26 2.21
C VAL A 112 -7.59 -9.83 2.34
N ASP A 113 -7.86 -10.58 3.41
CA ASP A 113 -9.23 -10.99 3.70
C ASP A 113 -9.93 -9.96 4.60
N GLU A 114 -11.24 -9.85 4.42
CA GLU A 114 -12.09 -8.88 5.13
C GLU A 114 -12.00 -9.03 6.65
N LYS A 115 -11.93 -10.26 7.16
CA LYS A 115 -11.87 -10.51 8.61
C LYS A 115 -10.58 -9.99 9.21
N THR A 116 -9.46 -10.23 8.55
CA THR A 116 -8.15 -9.71 8.97
C THR A 116 -8.14 -8.19 8.95
N PHE A 117 -8.72 -7.56 7.91
CA PHE A 117 -8.81 -6.10 7.84
C PHE A 117 -9.63 -5.51 8.99
N ILE A 118 -10.81 -6.07 9.28
CA ILE A 118 -11.66 -5.63 10.40
C ILE A 118 -10.92 -5.82 11.73
N ALA A 119 -10.28 -6.96 11.95
CA ALA A 119 -9.51 -7.21 13.17
C ALA A 119 -8.36 -6.21 13.36
N LEU A 120 -7.71 -5.78 12.28
CA LEU A 120 -6.68 -4.73 12.34
C LEU A 120 -7.24 -3.37 12.73
N LEU A 121 -8.46 -3.01 12.31
CA LEU A 121 -9.13 -1.78 12.72
C LEU A 121 -9.44 -1.78 14.23
N ASP A 122 -9.79 -2.93 14.78
CA ASP A 122 -10.15 -3.06 16.20
C ASP A 122 -8.94 -3.04 17.14
N ASP A 123 -7.80 -3.59 16.71
CA ASP A 123 -6.61 -3.78 17.57
C ASP A 123 -5.50 -2.73 17.36
N VAL A 124 -5.66 -1.82 16.40
CA VAL A 124 -4.62 -0.83 16.10
C VAL A 124 -4.41 0.19 17.22
N ARG A 125 -3.13 0.36 17.61
CA ARG A 125 -2.70 1.30 18.67
C ARG A 125 -1.45 2.05 18.23
N LEU A 126 -1.21 3.19 18.83
CA LEU A 126 0.08 3.88 18.74
C LEU A 126 1.12 3.11 19.58
N SER A 127 2.31 2.93 19.03
CA SER A 127 3.48 2.56 19.83
C SER A 127 4.01 3.78 20.59
N ASP A 128 4.89 3.57 21.56
CA ASP A 128 5.52 4.67 22.33
C ASP A 128 6.24 5.67 21.42
N ASP A 129 6.85 5.20 20.32
CA ASP A 129 7.51 6.09 19.34
C ASP A 129 6.51 6.79 18.41
N ASP A 130 5.40 6.16 18.08
CA ASP A 130 4.28 6.80 17.38
C ASP A 130 3.67 7.91 18.23
N GLU A 131 3.52 7.71 19.54
CA GLU A 131 2.96 8.72 20.46
C GLU A 131 3.86 9.98 20.51
N LYS A 132 5.17 9.82 20.57
CA LYS A 132 6.12 10.95 20.54
C LYS A 132 6.06 11.70 19.21
N THR A 133 6.00 10.94 18.09
CA THR A 133 5.91 11.52 16.76
C THR A 133 4.58 12.26 16.59
N TYR A 134 3.49 11.69 17.06
CA TYR A 134 2.16 12.30 17.05
C TYR A 134 2.12 13.59 17.89
N ALA A 135 2.65 13.60 19.10
CA ALA A 135 2.72 14.78 19.93
C ALA A 135 3.51 15.92 19.25
N SER A 136 4.63 15.59 18.62
CA SER A 136 5.41 16.56 17.83
C SER A 136 4.61 17.10 16.64
N PHE A 137 3.87 16.24 15.93
CA PHE A 137 2.99 16.63 14.83
C PHE A 137 1.90 17.60 15.30
N ILE A 138 1.21 17.31 16.41
CA ILE A 138 0.18 18.19 16.97
C ILE A 138 0.74 19.56 17.30
N SER A 139 1.91 19.61 17.97
CA SER A 139 2.58 20.88 18.30
C SER A 139 2.91 21.70 17.06
N GLN A 140 3.30 21.07 15.96
CA GLN A 140 3.54 21.75 14.69
C GLN A 140 2.24 22.24 14.05
N CYS A 141 1.14 21.48 14.18
CA CYS A 141 -0.17 21.86 13.66
C CYS A 141 -0.71 23.15 14.33
N GLU A 142 -0.44 23.36 15.63
CA GLU A 142 -0.89 24.55 16.37
C GLU A 142 -0.34 25.86 15.80
N SER A 143 0.83 25.80 15.16
CA SER A 143 1.49 26.98 14.55
C SER A 143 1.37 27.03 13.02
N ALA A 144 0.85 25.99 12.38
CA ALA A 144 0.79 25.89 10.93
C ALA A 144 -0.39 26.70 10.35
N GLU A 145 -0.09 27.55 9.35
CA GLU A 145 -1.13 28.28 8.60
C GLU A 145 -1.75 27.45 7.47
N ARG A 146 -1.07 26.39 7.02
CA ARG A 146 -1.50 25.54 5.91
C ARG A 146 -1.17 24.09 6.15
N PHE A 147 -2.06 23.21 5.69
CA PHE A 147 -1.89 21.77 5.73
C PHE A 147 -1.96 21.21 4.31
N LEU A 148 -1.04 20.30 3.99
CA LEU A 148 -1.08 19.52 2.76
C LEU A 148 -1.21 18.05 3.14
N LEU A 149 -2.31 17.43 2.74
CA LEU A 149 -2.50 15.99 2.83
C LEU A 149 -2.19 15.36 1.47
N ILE A 150 -1.17 14.52 1.44
CA ILE A 150 -0.85 13.71 0.26
C ILE A 150 -1.47 12.34 0.49
N THR A 151 -2.48 12.01 -0.33
CA THR A 151 -3.12 10.69 -0.28
C THR A 151 -2.40 9.71 -1.20
N ASP A 152 -2.45 8.43 -0.86
CA ASP A 152 -2.01 7.34 -1.72
C ASP A 152 -3.10 6.99 -2.74
N ASN A 153 -2.90 5.93 -3.52
CA ASN A 153 -3.82 5.49 -4.56
C ASN A 153 -5.26 5.32 -4.05
N CYS A 154 -6.19 5.91 -4.77
CA CYS A 154 -7.63 5.69 -4.62
C CYS A 154 -8.16 4.76 -5.70
#